data_63e9c8d8a2e9a6eb28e70d7de3048d60
#
_entry.id   63e9c8d8a2e9a6eb28e70d7de3048d60
#
_cell.length_a   1.000
_cell.length_b   1.000
_cell.length_c   1.000
_cell.angle_alpha   90.00
_cell.angle_beta   90.00
_cell.angle_gamma   90.00
#
_symmetry.space_group_name_H-M   'P 1'
#
loop_
_entity.id
_entity.type
_entity.pdbx_description
1 polymer ?
#
loop_
_entity_poly.entity_id
_entity_poly.type
_entity_poly.pdbx_seq_one_letter_code
_entity_poly.pdbx_strand_id
1 'polypeptide(L)'
;MDITWNRRGLLAAGLAATAAPAWSAEIAPEHIPLWPGLAPGGDKVRVVERLDPFTMPDGTIDNSVIGVTRPTLTIYPAQGTPRGLAVLVIPGGGFRKVVADKEGRAIARWLAGEGITAGVLVYRLPGDGWEDGMDAPLQDAQRALRLLRARSGAAKVGALGFSAGGTIAAALASRGGAPLYPPIDDLDEKASLPDFVGLGYPYLNVPAPRRPEQSMFRGFTTPTKAFLFHAVDDQRVSVENSRKGAAAIRAAGGTAEEHEYPTGGHGFALTSPPGAPAGAWPAAFLKWVRAL
;
A
#
# COMPACT_ATOMS: atom_id res chain seq x y z
N MET A 1 -50.20 33.84 -67.59
CA MET A 1 -49.33 32.63 -67.32
C MET A 1 -48.92 32.69 -65.90
N ASP A 2 -49.72 32.02 -65.05
CA ASP A 2 -49.49 32.00 -63.61
C ASP A 2 -48.60 30.78 -63.26
N ILE A 3 -47.50 30.99 -62.54
CA ILE A 3 -46.66 29.97 -62.01
C ILE A 3 -46.89 29.95 -60.50
N THR A 4 -47.67 28.98 -60.06
CA THR A 4 -47.93 28.64 -58.63
C THR A 4 -46.71 27.94 -58.01
N TRP A 5 -46.21 28.55 -56.93
CA TRP A 5 -45.17 27.91 -56.09
C TRP A 5 -45.80 26.94 -55.07
N ASN A 6 -45.40 25.67 -55.15
CA ASN A 6 -45.87 24.65 -54.25
C ASN A 6 -44.93 24.53 -53.01
N ARG A 7 -45.47 24.87 -51.85
CA ARG A 7 -44.84 24.67 -50.53
C ARG A 7 -45.09 23.28 -50.06
N ARG A 8 -44.13 22.38 -50.05
CA ARG A 8 -44.06 21.21 -49.14
C ARG A 8 -42.68 20.55 -49.26
N GLY A 9 -41.95 20.47 -48.12
CA GLY A 9 -40.72 19.70 -48.01
C GLY A 9 -39.72 20.24 -47.01
N LEU A 10 -40.16 20.55 -45.77
CA LEU A 10 -39.23 20.73 -44.67
C LEU A 10 -38.91 19.32 -44.09
N LEU A 11 -37.80 18.74 -44.49
CA LEU A 11 -37.19 17.61 -43.84
C LEU A 11 -36.55 18.10 -42.54
N ALA A 12 -37.13 17.74 -41.39
CA ALA A 12 -36.50 17.94 -40.09
C ALA A 12 -35.35 16.94 -39.94
N ALA A 13 -34.12 17.41 -40.11
CA ALA A 13 -32.93 16.66 -39.70
C ALA A 13 -32.82 16.69 -38.18
N GLY A 14 -33.22 15.60 -37.54
CA GLY A 14 -33.00 15.42 -36.10
C GLY A 14 -31.51 15.32 -35.80
N LEU A 15 -30.96 16.32 -35.15
CA LEU A 15 -29.62 16.22 -34.51
C LEU A 15 -29.71 15.27 -33.37
N ALA A 16 -29.23 14.04 -33.56
CA ALA A 16 -28.91 13.11 -32.48
C ALA A 16 -27.70 13.69 -31.73
N ALA A 17 -27.94 14.33 -30.61
CA ALA A 17 -26.89 14.72 -29.68
C ALA A 17 -26.30 13.41 -29.08
N THR A 18 -25.17 12.98 -29.57
CA THR A 18 -24.37 11.96 -28.93
C THR A 18 -23.84 12.54 -27.61
N ALA A 19 -24.41 12.15 -26.49
CA ALA A 19 -23.87 12.47 -25.18
C ALA A 19 -22.44 11.90 -25.13
N ALA A 20 -21.44 12.77 -25.12
CA ALA A 20 -20.06 12.39 -24.80
C ALA A 20 -20.08 11.74 -23.40
N PRO A 21 -19.35 10.62 -23.20
CA PRO A 21 -19.24 10.04 -21.87
C PRO A 21 -18.71 11.12 -20.92
N ALA A 22 -19.47 11.40 -19.87
CA ALA A 22 -19.00 12.27 -18.80
C ALA A 22 -17.77 11.58 -18.18
N TRP A 23 -16.57 12.07 -18.47
CA TRP A 23 -15.39 11.70 -17.75
C TRP A 23 -15.62 12.12 -16.30
N SER A 24 -15.82 11.17 -15.41
CA SER A 24 -15.84 11.46 -13.97
C SER A 24 -14.49 12.08 -13.67
N ALA A 25 -14.49 13.32 -13.17
CA ALA A 25 -13.26 13.99 -12.76
C ALA A 25 -12.52 13.08 -11.79
N GLU A 26 -11.25 12.80 -12.07
CA GLU A 26 -10.40 12.01 -11.18
C GLU A 26 -10.36 12.74 -9.82
N ILE A 27 -10.82 12.06 -8.77
CA ILE A 27 -10.79 12.62 -7.42
C ILE A 27 -9.33 12.72 -7.00
N ALA A 28 -8.86 13.94 -6.73
CA ALA A 28 -7.47 14.17 -6.33
C ALA A 28 -7.13 13.44 -5.02
N PRO A 29 -5.89 12.91 -4.90
CA PRO A 29 -5.45 12.28 -3.66
C PRO A 29 -5.46 13.27 -2.48
N GLU A 30 -5.91 12.80 -1.30
CA GLU A 30 -5.87 13.55 -0.06
C GLU A 30 -4.54 13.28 0.67
N HIS A 31 -3.77 14.32 0.99
CA HIS A 31 -2.51 14.22 1.70
C HIS A 31 -2.67 14.62 3.17
N ILE A 32 -2.38 13.70 4.09
CA ILE A 32 -2.65 13.84 5.53
C ILE A 32 -1.35 13.64 6.33
N PRO A 33 -0.89 14.63 7.10
CA PRO A 33 0.12 14.39 8.13
C PRO A 33 -0.40 13.39 9.17
N LEU A 34 0.41 12.40 9.55
CA LEU A 34 -0.02 11.40 10.54
C LEU A 34 -0.18 11.99 11.94
N TRP A 35 0.66 12.94 12.28
CA TRP A 35 0.75 13.52 13.62
C TRP A 35 0.40 15.02 13.57
N PRO A 36 -0.39 15.53 14.51
CA PRO A 36 -0.79 16.95 14.49
C PRO A 36 0.36 17.92 14.76
N GLY A 37 1.51 17.40 15.23
CA GLY A 37 2.73 18.15 15.48
C GLY A 37 3.95 17.31 15.13
N LEU A 38 4.97 17.33 15.97
CA LEU A 38 6.10 16.42 15.85
C LEU A 38 5.63 14.99 16.09
N ALA A 39 6.17 14.07 15.29
CA ALA A 39 5.95 12.66 15.52
C ALA A 39 6.58 12.24 16.87
N PRO A 40 6.06 11.20 17.55
CA PRO A 40 6.60 10.73 18.82
C PRO A 40 8.12 10.51 18.75
N GLY A 41 8.87 10.93 19.77
CA GLY A 41 10.33 10.81 19.81
C GLY A 41 11.09 11.73 18.85
N GLY A 42 10.45 12.76 18.29
CA GLY A 42 11.02 13.63 17.26
C GLY A 42 11.94 14.75 17.76
N ASP A 43 11.98 15.03 19.05
CA ASP A 43 12.69 16.20 19.62
C ASP A 43 14.19 16.20 19.30
N LYS A 44 14.82 15.04 19.21
CA LYS A 44 16.26 14.85 18.97
C LYS A 44 16.61 14.56 17.52
N VAL A 45 15.62 14.36 16.64
CA VAL A 45 15.86 14.05 15.23
C VAL A 45 16.38 15.27 14.48
N ARG A 46 17.45 15.10 13.71
CA ARG A 46 18.16 16.19 13.01
C ARG A 46 18.35 15.94 11.51
N VAL A 47 17.67 14.91 10.98
CA VAL A 47 17.72 14.62 9.54
C VAL A 47 16.92 15.64 8.75
N VAL A 48 17.23 15.75 7.47
CA VAL A 48 16.52 16.59 6.51
C VAL A 48 15.77 15.69 5.53
N GLU A 49 14.46 15.85 5.51
CA GLU A 49 13.61 15.13 4.57
C GLU A 49 13.86 15.63 3.15
N ARG A 50 14.11 14.69 2.23
CA ARG A 50 14.27 14.99 0.81
C ARG A 50 13.92 13.81 -0.08
N LEU A 51 13.70 14.10 -1.35
CA LEU A 51 13.59 13.08 -2.39
C LEU A 51 14.98 12.49 -2.71
N ASP A 52 14.98 11.19 -2.97
CA ASP A 52 16.14 10.43 -3.44
C ASP A 52 15.75 9.78 -4.79
N PRO A 53 15.95 10.50 -5.92
CA PRO A 53 15.54 10.03 -7.23
C PRO A 53 16.46 8.92 -7.74
N PHE A 54 15.87 7.93 -8.39
CA PHE A 54 16.55 6.87 -9.11
C PHE A 54 16.01 6.78 -10.54
N THR A 55 16.90 6.82 -11.53
CA THR A 55 16.50 6.64 -12.93
C THR A 55 16.37 5.15 -13.23
N MET A 56 15.17 4.73 -13.59
CA MET A 56 14.86 3.36 -13.99
C MET A 56 15.47 3.03 -15.37
N PRO A 57 15.64 1.74 -15.72
CA PRO A 57 16.17 1.35 -17.03
C PRO A 57 15.37 1.87 -18.24
N ASP A 58 14.09 2.14 -18.07
CA ASP A 58 13.21 2.73 -19.09
C ASP A 58 13.28 4.27 -19.15
N GLY A 59 14.16 4.89 -18.36
CA GLY A 59 14.34 6.34 -18.28
C GLY A 59 13.36 7.06 -17.35
N THR A 60 12.39 6.37 -16.76
CA THR A 60 11.49 6.98 -15.78
C THR A 60 12.22 7.24 -14.45
N ILE A 61 11.73 8.22 -13.68
CA ILE A 61 12.28 8.52 -12.35
C ILE A 61 11.41 7.89 -11.28
N ASP A 62 12.03 7.04 -10.45
CA ASP A 62 11.43 6.46 -9.24
C ASP A 62 11.93 7.26 -8.02
N ASN A 63 11.04 8.05 -7.40
CA ASN A 63 11.40 8.84 -6.23
C ASN A 63 11.20 8.02 -4.96
N SER A 64 12.24 7.99 -4.15
CA SER A 64 12.18 7.57 -2.76
C SER A 64 12.21 8.80 -1.84
N VAL A 65 11.78 8.63 -0.59
CA VAL A 65 11.88 9.65 0.46
C VAL A 65 12.89 9.16 1.49
N ILE A 66 13.81 10.03 1.89
CA ILE A 66 14.81 9.79 2.95
C ILE A 66 14.75 10.87 4.01
N GLY A 67 15.21 10.58 5.22
CA GLY A 67 15.20 11.52 6.34
C GLY A 67 13.79 11.97 6.68
N VAL A 68 12.83 11.04 6.73
CA VAL A 68 11.41 11.35 6.96
C VAL A 68 11.22 11.99 8.34
N THR A 69 10.88 13.28 8.36
CA THR A 69 10.59 14.04 9.59
C THR A 69 9.09 14.25 9.82
N ARG A 70 8.30 14.19 8.74
CA ARG A 70 6.85 14.35 8.77
C ARG A 70 6.19 13.16 8.08
N PRO A 71 5.98 12.04 8.78
CA PRO A 71 5.31 10.89 8.20
C PRO A 71 3.88 11.23 7.76
N THR A 72 3.47 10.69 6.60
CA THR A 72 2.23 11.08 5.94
C THR A 72 1.46 9.88 5.40
N LEU A 73 0.15 10.05 5.29
CA LEU A 73 -0.76 9.18 4.55
C LEU A 73 -1.31 9.94 3.35
N THR A 74 -1.12 9.41 2.14
CA THR A 74 -1.78 9.95 0.94
C THR A 74 -2.86 9.00 0.48
N ILE A 75 -4.12 9.41 0.55
CA ILE A 75 -5.28 8.58 0.19
C ILE A 75 -5.66 8.82 -1.26
N TYR A 76 -5.74 7.74 -2.03
CA TYR A 76 -6.24 7.63 -3.39
C TYR A 76 -7.64 7.02 -3.34
N PRO A 77 -8.70 7.80 -3.52
CA PRO A 77 -10.06 7.30 -3.50
C PRO A 77 -10.31 6.28 -4.60
N ALA A 78 -11.16 5.29 -4.32
CA ALA A 78 -11.61 4.32 -5.31
C ALA A 78 -12.23 5.04 -6.52
N GLN A 79 -11.84 4.63 -7.73
CA GLN A 79 -12.42 5.11 -8.98
C GLN A 79 -13.54 4.16 -9.43
N GLY A 80 -14.57 4.70 -10.06
CA GLY A 80 -15.74 3.94 -10.49
C GLY A 80 -16.57 3.42 -9.32
N THR A 81 -16.99 2.16 -9.36
CA THR A 81 -17.82 1.55 -8.31
C THR A 81 -16.97 1.11 -7.12
N PRO A 82 -17.11 1.72 -5.93
CA PRO A 82 -16.38 1.30 -4.74
C PRO A 82 -16.71 -0.13 -4.33
N ARG A 83 -15.70 -0.89 -3.93
CA ARG A 83 -15.84 -2.30 -3.52
C ARG A 83 -15.94 -2.52 -2.01
N GLY A 84 -16.03 -1.46 -1.22
CA GLY A 84 -16.04 -1.56 0.24
C GLY A 84 -14.71 -2.02 0.84
N LEU A 85 -13.63 -1.91 0.07
CA LEU A 85 -12.27 -2.29 0.46
C LEU A 85 -11.36 -1.06 0.51
N ALA A 86 -10.45 -1.04 1.49
CA ALA A 86 -9.32 -0.11 1.50
C ALA A 86 -8.02 -0.84 1.83
N VAL A 87 -6.90 -0.34 1.29
CA VAL A 87 -5.59 -0.95 1.45
C VAL A 87 -4.57 0.11 1.84
N LEU A 88 -3.92 -0.07 3.00
CA LEU A 88 -2.75 0.68 3.38
C LEU A 88 -1.53 0.10 2.64
N VAL A 89 -1.01 0.87 1.70
CA VAL A 89 0.19 0.51 0.92
C VAL A 89 1.42 0.99 1.69
N ILE A 90 2.31 0.05 2.02
CA ILE A 90 3.53 0.28 2.81
C ILE A 90 4.74 -0.04 1.94
N PRO A 91 5.39 0.97 1.34
CA PRO A 91 6.54 0.76 0.48
C PRO A 91 7.76 0.19 1.21
N GLY A 92 8.65 -0.47 0.47
CA GLY A 92 9.95 -0.91 0.98
C GLY A 92 11.00 0.20 0.97
N GLY A 93 12.27 -0.22 0.93
CA GLY A 93 13.43 0.66 0.90
C GLY A 93 14.47 0.31 1.97
N GLY A 94 14.40 -0.90 2.55
CA GLY A 94 15.40 -1.44 3.47
C GLY A 94 15.54 -0.66 4.77
N PHE A 95 14.48 0.04 5.21
CA PHE A 95 14.48 0.95 6.37
C PHE A 95 15.46 2.12 6.27
N ARG A 96 16.00 2.41 5.08
CA ARG A 96 16.91 3.54 4.79
C ARG A 96 16.23 4.61 3.95
N LYS A 97 15.16 4.24 3.26
CA LYS A 97 14.32 5.11 2.44
C LYS A 97 12.92 4.50 2.31
N VAL A 98 11.99 5.30 1.83
CA VAL A 98 10.65 4.86 1.44
C VAL A 98 10.54 4.97 -0.08
N VAL A 99 10.36 3.84 -0.79
CA VAL A 99 10.23 3.78 -2.27
C VAL A 99 8.83 4.27 -2.66
N ALA A 100 8.65 5.59 -2.60
CA ALA A 100 7.33 6.21 -2.61
C ALA A 100 6.60 6.13 -3.96
N ASP A 101 7.31 6.12 -5.09
CA ASP A 101 6.67 6.09 -6.41
C ASP A 101 6.32 4.66 -6.82
N LYS A 102 7.32 3.79 -7.00
CA LYS A 102 7.14 2.45 -7.56
C LYS A 102 6.32 1.53 -6.65
N GLU A 103 6.65 1.49 -5.35
CA GLU A 103 5.99 0.61 -4.37
C GLU A 103 4.89 1.33 -3.57
N GLY A 104 4.70 2.63 -3.79
CA GLY A 104 3.67 3.44 -3.16
C GLY A 104 2.62 3.94 -4.14
N ARG A 105 2.90 5.09 -4.79
CA ARG A 105 1.93 5.80 -5.63
C ARG A 105 1.44 4.99 -6.82
N ALA A 106 2.32 4.22 -7.47
CA ALA A 106 1.93 3.35 -8.59
C ALA A 106 0.95 2.27 -8.15
N ILE A 107 1.23 1.61 -7.01
CA ILE A 107 0.35 0.61 -6.40
C ILE A 107 -0.99 1.22 -6.01
N ALA A 108 -0.99 2.41 -5.40
CA ALA A 108 -2.22 3.07 -4.97
C ALA A 108 -3.11 3.48 -6.14
N ARG A 109 -2.54 4.01 -7.24
CA ARG A 109 -3.29 4.32 -8.45
C ARG A 109 -3.89 3.07 -9.10
N TRP A 110 -3.13 1.98 -9.15
CA TRP A 110 -3.62 0.70 -9.64
C TRP A 110 -4.82 0.22 -8.81
N LEU A 111 -4.72 0.17 -7.48
CA LEU A 111 -5.81 -0.24 -6.59
C LEU A 111 -7.04 0.68 -6.74
N ALA A 112 -6.82 2.00 -6.81
CA ALA A 112 -7.90 2.97 -7.02
C ALA A 112 -8.65 2.72 -8.32
N GLY A 113 -7.94 2.45 -9.43
CA GLY A 113 -8.53 2.06 -10.71
C GLY A 113 -9.35 0.76 -10.66
N GLU A 114 -9.06 -0.12 -9.71
CA GLU A 114 -9.79 -1.37 -9.46
C GLU A 114 -10.97 -1.21 -8.47
N GLY A 115 -11.30 0.03 -8.09
CA GLY A 115 -12.39 0.33 -7.17
C GLY A 115 -12.06 0.11 -5.70
N ILE A 116 -10.77 0.10 -5.34
CA ILE A 116 -10.27 -0.09 -3.98
C ILE A 116 -9.59 1.20 -3.51
N THR A 117 -10.08 1.80 -2.44
CA THR A 117 -9.39 2.96 -1.84
C THR A 117 -8.01 2.56 -1.34
N ALA A 118 -6.98 3.32 -1.66
CA ALA A 118 -5.62 3.02 -1.24
C ALA A 118 -4.97 4.19 -0.51
N GLY A 119 -4.27 3.91 0.59
CA GLY A 119 -3.50 4.91 1.33
C GLY A 119 -2.01 4.60 1.24
N VAL A 120 -1.20 5.51 0.74
CA VAL A 120 0.27 5.35 0.71
C VAL A 120 0.87 5.92 1.98
N LEU A 121 1.63 5.10 2.69
CA LEU A 121 2.34 5.49 3.90
C LEU A 121 3.78 5.92 3.57
N VAL A 122 4.14 7.13 3.94
CA VAL A 122 5.53 7.57 4.10
C VAL A 122 5.82 7.55 5.60
N TYR A 123 6.71 6.67 6.04
CA TYR A 123 6.95 6.37 7.45
C TYR A 123 8.34 6.77 7.90
N ARG A 124 8.50 6.99 9.20
CA ARG A 124 9.78 7.28 9.85
C ARG A 124 10.78 6.15 9.66
N LEU A 125 12.02 6.50 9.42
CA LEU A 125 13.10 5.52 9.19
C LEU A 125 13.85 5.27 10.51
N PRO A 126 13.98 4.02 10.97
CA PRO A 126 14.55 3.70 12.29
C PRO A 126 15.97 4.21 12.51
N GLY A 127 16.77 4.34 11.41
CA GLY A 127 18.15 4.82 11.45
C GLY A 127 18.32 6.33 11.61
N ASP A 128 17.21 7.10 11.59
CA ASP A 128 17.25 8.57 11.59
C ASP A 128 17.30 9.17 13.02
N GLY A 129 17.47 8.33 14.05
CA GLY A 129 17.66 8.78 15.43
C GLY A 129 16.36 8.97 16.23
N TRP A 130 15.28 8.35 15.80
CA TRP A 130 14.02 8.31 16.54
C TRP A 130 14.18 7.55 17.86
N GLU A 131 13.59 8.05 18.94
CA GLU A 131 13.69 7.43 20.27
C GLU A 131 13.14 6.00 20.28
N ASP A 132 12.02 5.78 19.56
CA ASP A 132 11.35 4.47 19.47
C ASP A 132 12.04 3.51 18.48
N GLY A 133 13.08 3.95 17.77
CA GLY A 133 13.89 3.12 16.88
C GLY A 133 13.05 2.31 15.89
N MET A 134 13.12 0.96 16.00
CA MET A 134 12.40 0.06 15.11
C MET A 134 10.87 0.07 15.30
N ASP A 135 10.33 0.59 16.39
CA ASP A 135 8.88 0.71 16.57
C ASP A 135 8.30 1.99 15.93
N ALA A 136 9.11 3.00 15.63
CA ALA A 136 8.65 4.24 15.01
C ALA A 136 7.85 4.03 13.69
N PRO A 137 8.32 3.27 12.68
CA PRO A 137 7.53 3.00 11.49
C PRO A 137 6.26 2.17 11.76
N LEU A 138 6.24 1.35 12.82
CA LEU A 138 5.04 0.59 13.18
C LEU A 138 3.99 1.48 13.87
N GLN A 139 4.41 2.47 14.67
CA GLN A 139 3.52 3.49 15.22
C GLN A 139 2.86 4.29 14.08
N ASP A 140 3.66 4.68 13.07
CA ASP A 140 3.13 5.38 11.88
C ASP A 140 2.13 4.50 11.12
N ALA A 141 2.39 3.20 10.98
CA ALA A 141 1.48 2.27 10.32
C ALA A 141 0.18 2.07 11.10
N GLN A 142 0.24 1.99 12.44
CA GLN A 142 -0.96 1.95 13.29
C GLN A 142 -1.83 3.20 13.09
N ARG A 143 -1.20 4.38 13.15
CA ARG A 143 -1.90 5.66 12.96
C ARG A 143 -2.49 5.79 11.56
N ALA A 144 -1.71 5.43 10.53
CA ALA A 144 -2.16 5.47 9.13
C ALA A 144 -3.35 4.52 8.88
N LEU A 145 -3.34 3.31 9.46
CA LEU A 145 -4.45 2.35 9.30
C LEU A 145 -5.74 2.89 9.93
N ARG A 146 -5.66 3.52 11.10
CA ARG A 146 -6.79 4.17 11.77
C ARG A 146 -7.35 5.32 10.93
N LEU A 147 -6.48 6.19 10.43
CA LEU A 147 -6.86 7.29 9.53
C LEU A 147 -7.52 6.78 8.25
N LEU A 148 -6.92 5.79 7.60
CA LEU A 148 -7.47 5.20 6.38
C LEU A 148 -8.84 4.57 6.65
N ARG A 149 -9.00 3.83 7.76
CA ARG A 149 -10.28 3.24 8.16
C ARG A 149 -11.35 4.30 8.37
N ALA A 150 -11.03 5.38 9.04
CA ALA A 150 -11.95 6.48 9.31
C ALA A 150 -12.34 7.26 8.03
N ARG A 151 -11.39 7.47 7.10
CA ARG A 151 -11.59 8.28 5.91
C ARG A 151 -12.20 7.53 4.75
N SER A 152 -11.91 6.24 4.59
CA SER A 152 -12.39 5.45 3.45
C SER A 152 -13.84 5.01 3.58
N GLY A 153 -14.36 4.86 4.79
CA GLY A 153 -15.66 4.23 5.03
C GLY A 153 -15.73 2.77 4.57
N ALA A 154 -14.59 2.14 4.28
CA ALA A 154 -14.54 0.77 3.79
C ALA A 154 -14.93 -0.23 4.87
N ALA A 155 -15.66 -1.29 4.47
CA ALA A 155 -16.04 -2.37 5.36
C ALA A 155 -14.84 -3.21 5.83
N LYS A 156 -13.81 -3.31 4.98
CA LYS A 156 -12.56 -4.01 5.30
C LYS A 156 -11.36 -3.15 4.92
N VAL A 157 -10.39 -3.06 5.81
CA VAL A 157 -9.15 -2.30 5.62
C VAL A 157 -7.97 -3.20 5.87
N GLY A 158 -7.22 -3.51 4.80
CA GLY A 158 -6.01 -4.33 4.86
C GLY A 158 -4.73 -3.50 4.74
N ALA A 159 -3.59 -4.21 4.79
CA ALA A 159 -2.29 -3.63 4.51
C ALA A 159 -1.59 -4.44 3.42
N LEU A 160 -0.93 -3.76 2.48
CA LEU A 160 -0.08 -4.35 1.44
C LEU A 160 1.32 -3.77 1.56
N GLY A 161 2.26 -4.59 2.02
CA GLY A 161 3.63 -4.15 2.26
C GLY A 161 4.63 -4.85 1.35
N PHE A 162 5.68 -4.12 0.94
CA PHE A 162 6.74 -4.57 0.05
C PHE A 162 8.09 -4.60 0.77
N SER A 163 8.88 -5.68 0.69
CA SER A 163 10.21 -5.77 1.28
C SER A 163 10.21 -5.37 2.77
N ALA A 164 10.91 -4.31 3.16
CA ALA A 164 10.86 -3.73 4.51
C ALA A 164 9.45 -3.28 4.91
N GLY A 165 8.65 -2.76 3.96
CA GLY A 165 7.23 -2.47 4.17
C GLY A 165 6.41 -3.73 4.44
N GLY A 166 6.80 -4.87 3.89
CA GLY A 166 6.25 -6.19 4.22
C GLY A 166 6.51 -6.59 5.67
N THR A 167 7.67 -6.24 6.22
CA THR A 167 7.97 -6.40 7.65
C THR A 167 7.01 -5.57 8.51
N ILE A 168 6.78 -4.30 8.12
CA ILE A 168 5.86 -3.40 8.82
C ILE A 168 4.43 -3.94 8.75
N ALA A 169 3.96 -4.39 7.57
CA ALA A 169 2.62 -4.96 7.41
C ALA A 169 2.42 -6.23 8.25
N ALA A 170 3.42 -7.12 8.28
CA ALA A 170 3.41 -8.32 9.12
C ALA A 170 3.43 -7.97 10.62
N ALA A 171 4.22 -6.97 11.03
CA ALA A 171 4.26 -6.49 12.40
C ALA A 171 2.92 -5.84 12.81
N LEU A 172 2.30 -5.09 11.91
CA LEU A 172 0.98 -4.49 12.12
C LEU A 172 -0.10 -5.57 12.33
N ALA A 173 -0.08 -6.66 11.56
CA ALA A 173 -1.00 -7.78 11.72
C ALA A 173 -0.77 -8.55 13.04
N SER A 174 0.47 -8.66 13.51
CA SER A 174 0.80 -9.44 14.70
C SER A 174 0.82 -8.64 15.99
N ARG A 175 1.09 -7.32 15.93
CA ARG A 175 1.24 -6.43 17.10
C ARG A 175 0.29 -5.24 17.10
N GLY A 176 -0.44 -5.01 16.00
CA GLY A 176 -1.28 -3.82 15.81
C GLY A 176 -2.42 -3.67 16.83
N GLY A 177 -2.79 -4.74 17.53
CA GLY A 177 -3.80 -4.69 18.60
C GLY A 177 -3.32 -4.00 19.88
N ALA A 178 -2.00 -3.92 20.12
CA ALA A 178 -1.43 -3.23 21.27
C ALA A 178 -1.03 -1.79 20.88
N PRO A 179 -1.43 -0.76 21.63
CA PRO A 179 -1.01 0.61 21.36
C PRO A 179 0.51 0.75 21.57
N LEU A 180 1.20 1.35 20.59
CA LEU A 180 2.64 1.57 20.63
C LEU A 180 3.02 3.03 20.93
N TYR A 181 2.04 3.88 21.09
CA TYR A 181 2.18 5.29 21.46
C TYR A 181 0.98 5.73 22.32
N PRO A 182 1.12 6.77 23.16
CA PRO A 182 -0.01 7.34 23.88
C PRO A 182 -1.07 7.88 22.92
N PRO A 183 -2.38 7.65 23.17
CA PRO A 183 -3.45 8.22 22.38
C PRO A 183 -3.34 9.75 22.27
N ILE A 184 -3.55 10.29 21.06
CA ILE A 184 -3.53 11.73 20.79
C ILE A 184 -4.89 12.30 20.40
N ASP A 185 -5.80 11.44 19.94
CA ASP A 185 -7.19 11.77 19.63
C ASP A 185 -8.07 10.51 19.63
N ASP A 186 -9.38 10.67 19.40
CA ASP A 186 -10.39 9.59 19.41
C ASP A 186 -10.13 8.49 18.38
N LEU A 187 -9.32 8.76 17.35
CA LEU A 187 -8.97 7.73 16.36
C LEU A 187 -8.07 6.65 16.98
N ASP A 188 -7.31 6.98 18.00
CA ASP A 188 -6.38 6.05 18.64
C ASP A 188 -7.06 5.03 19.54
N GLU A 189 -8.33 5.25 19.87
CA GLU A 189 -9.20 4.28 20.51
C GLU A 189 -9.68 3.17 19.53
N LYS A 190 -9.56 3.41 18.22
CA LYS A 190 -9.98 2.46 17.19
C LYS A 190 -8.95 1.37 16.95
N ALA A 191 -9.43 0.22 16.47
CA ALA A 191 -8.55 -0.91 16.15
C ALA A 191 -7.51 -0.54 15.08
N SER A 192 -6.26 -0.93 15.33
CA SER A 192 -5.14 -0.80 14.39
C SER A 192 -4.69 -2.15 13.81
N LEU A 193 -5.52 -3.20 13.93
CA LEU A 193 -5.32 -4.47 13.22
C LEU A 193 -5.89 -4.38 11.81
N PRO A 194 -5.13 -4.79 10.78
CA PRO A 194 -5.65 -4.92 9.43
C PRO A 194 -6.57 -6.16 9.33
N ASP A 195 -7.61 -6.08 8.50
CA ASP A 195 -8.53 -7.21 8.25
C ASP A 195 -7.87 -8.30 7.40
N PHE A 196 -6.83 -7.95 6.66
CA PHE A 196 -6.00 -8.84 5.85
C PHE A 196 -4.65 -8.19 5.54
N VAL A 197 -3.66 -9.00 5.11
CA VAL A 197 -2.35 -8.48 4.67
C VAL A 197 -1.92 -9.08 3.34
N GLY A 198 -1.34 -8.24 2.49
CA GLY A 198 -0.53 -8.63 1.33
C GLY A 198 0.95 -8.42 1.65
N LEU A 199 1.79 -9.40 1.37
CA LEU A 199 3.21 -9.38 1.70
C LEU A 199 4.03 -9.68 0.43
N GLY A 200 4.52 -8.63 -0.22
CA GLY A 200 5.38 -8.73 -1.40
C GLY A 200 6.84 -8.86 -1.00
N TYR A 201 7.47 -9.97 -1.36
CA TYR A 201 8.89 -10.27 -1.07
C TYR A 201 9.36 -9.74 0.30
N PRO A 202 8.60 -10.07 1.39
CA PRO A 202 8.78 -9.46 2.69
C PRO A 202 10.10 -9.89 3.33
N TYR A 203 10.76 -8.97 4.05
CA TYR A 203 11.89 -9.31 4.90
C TYR A 203 11.40 -9.60 6.32
N LEU A 204 11.06 -10.84 6.61
CA LEU A 204 10.49 -11.23 7.90
C LEU A 204 11.55 -11.64 8.95
N ASN A 205 12.83 -11.73 8.54
CA ASN A 205 13.95 -12.10 9.40
C ASN A 205 13.67 -13.38 10.22
N VAL A 206 13.14 -14.40 9.56
CA VAL A 206 12.88 -15.70 10.14
C VAL A 206 14.02 -16.65 9.74
N PRO A 207 14.80 -17.19 10.65
CA PRO A 207 14.58 -17.34 12.08
C PRO A 207 14.76 -16.05 12.88
N ALA A 208 14.21 -16.02 14.10
CA ALA A 208 14.25 -14.86 15.00
C ALA A 208 15.66 -14.27 15.13
N PRO A 209 15.80 -12.93 15.16
CA PRO A 209 17.08 -12.28 15.35
C PRO A 209 17.67 -12.66 16.71
N ARG A 210 19.01 -12.47 16.86
CA ARG A 210 19.73 -12.74 18.13
C ARG A 210 19.15 -11.96 19.32
N ARG A 211 18.41 -10.89 19.06
CA ARG A 211 17.69 -10.07 20.05
C ARG A 211 16.25 -9.87 19.55
N PRO A 212 15.35 -10.84 19.77
CA PRO A 212 13.95 -10.77 19.32
C PRO A 212 13.21 -9.53 19.78
N GLU A 213 13.55 -8.99 20.94
CA GLU A 213 12.98 -7.78 21.53
C GLU A 213 13.28 -6.51 20.71
N GLN A 214 14.32 -6.53 19.88
CA GLN A 214 14.70 -5.44 18.98
C GLN A 214 14.09 -5.59 17.58
N SER A 215 13.41 -6.71 17.30
CA SER A 215 12.74 -6.92 16.04
C SER A 215 11.38 -6.27 16.04
N MET A 216 11.05 -5.52 14.98
CA MET A 216 9.71 -5.01 14.73
C MET A 216 8.71 -6.16 14.60
N PHE A 217 9.03 -7.13 13.75
CA PHE A 217 8.22 -8.35 13.57
C PHE A 217 8.71 -9.46 14.51
N ARG A 218 7.80 -9.94 15.36
CA ARG A 218 8.09 -10.95 16.41
C ARG A 218 7.37 -12.29 16.17
N GLY A 219 6.88 -12.50 14.95
CA GLY A 219 6.09 -13.68 14.57
C GLY A 219 4.59 -13.39 14.60
N PHE A 220 3.82 -14.27 13.98
CA PHE A 220 2.36 -14.21 14.00
C PHE A 220 1.83 -14.93 15.24
N THR A 221 1.03 -14.24 16.03
CA THR A 221 0.42 -14.75 17.28
C THR A 221 -1.10 -14.74 17.24
N THR A 222 -1.68 -14.16 16.18
CA THR A 222 -3.13 -14.06 15.96
C THR A 222 -3.49 -14.57 14.57
N PRO A 223 -4.70 -15.15 14.39
CA PRO A 223 -5.18 -15.54 13.07
C PRO A 223 -5.15 -14.37 12.10
N THR A 224 -4.43 -14.52 11.01
CA THR A 224 -4.26 -13.50 9.97
C THR A 224 -4.64 -14.08 8.63
N LYS A 225 -5.36 -13.30 7.80
CA LYS A 225 -5.61 -13.62 6.39
C LYS A 225 -4.50 -12.97 5.57
N ALA A 226 -3.70 -13.77 4.88
CA ALA A 226 -2.53 -13.26 4.18
C ALA A 226 -2.44 -13.76 2.74
N PHE A 227 -1.95 -12.89 1.86
CA PHE A 227 -1.52 -13.16 0.50
C PHE A 227 -0.03 -12.86 0.39
N LEU A 228 0.78 -13.85 0.06
CA LEU A 228 2.23 -13.70 -0.06
C LEU A 228 2.65 -13.89 -1.52
N PHE A 229 3.58 -13.08 -1.99
CA PHE A 229 4.14 -13.23 -3.33
C PHE A 229 5.63 -12.90 -3.35
N HIS A 230 6.42 -13.74 -4.05
CA HIS A 230 7.88 -13.65 -4.05
C HIS A 230 8.47 -14.25 -5.33
N ALA A 231 9.60 -13.74 -5.79
CA ALA A 231 10.37 -14.36 -6.86
C ALA A 231 11.42 -15.32 -6.25
N VAL A 232 11.54 -16.53 -6.81
CA VAL A 232 12.49 -17.53 -6.32
C VAL A 232 13.93 -17.10 -6.53
N ASP A 233 14.18 -16.32 -7.60
CA ASP A 233 15.49 -15.76 -7.97
C ASP A 233 15.87 -14.46 -7.22
N ASP A 234 15.12 -14.08 -6.17
CA ASP A 234 15.43 -12.90 -5.36
C ASP A 234 16.76 -13.07 -4.61
N GLN A 235 17.78 -12.28 -5.02
CA GLN A 235 19.13 -12.31 -4.45
C GLN A 235 19.29 -11.41 -3.22
N ARG A 236 18.30 -10.59 -2.87
CA ARG A 236 18.35 -9.68 -1.71
C ARG A 236 17.62 -10.23 -0.50
N VAL A 237 16.45 -10.79 -0.73
CA VAL A 237 15.60 -11.39 0.30
C VAL A 237 15.19 -12.77 -0.17
N SER A 238 15.70 -13.81 0.48
CA SER A 238 15.36 -15.18 0.12
C SER A 238 13.85 -15.45 0.20
N VAL A 239 13.31 -16.17 -0.79
CA VAL A 239 11.93 -16.65 -0.83
C VAL A 239 11.52 -17.42 0.43
N GLU A 240 12.49 -17.97 1.15
CA GLU A 240 12.28 -18.63 2.45
C GLU A 240 11.63 -17.72 3.50
N ASN A 241 11.76 -16.39 3.38
CA ASN A 241 11.01 -15.46 4.23
C ASN A 241 9.50 -15.61 4.03
N SER A 242 9.04 -15.71 2.79
CA SER A 242 7.62 -15.91 2.48
C SER A 242 7.14 -17.29 2.91
N ARG A 243 7.88 -18.36 2.59
CA ARG A 243 7.53 -19.75 2.96
C ARG A 243 7.37 -19.92 4.46
N LYS A 244 8.37 -19.47 5.24
CA LYS A 244 8.33 -19.52 6.70
C LYS A 244 7.27 -18.60 7.29
N GLY A 245 7.07 -17.44 6.69
CA GLY A 245 6.00 -16.51 7.06
C GLY A 245 4.61 -17.14 6.91
N ALA A 246 4.35 -17.76 5.76
CA ALA A 246 3.10 -18.46 5.50
C ALA A 246 2.86 -19.64 6.45
N ALA A 247 3.92 -20.42 6.73
CA ALA A 247 3.85 -21.49 7.72
C ALA A 247 3.52 -20.97 9.13
N ALA A 248 4.14 -19.86 9.54
CA ALA A 248 3.88 -19.22 10.82
C ALA A 248 2.45 -18.67 10.93
N ILE A 249 1.92 -18.06 9.85
CA ILE A 249 0.53 -17.62 9.80
C ILE A 249 -0.44 -18.77 10.01
N ARG A 250 -0.24 -19.89 9.31
CA ARG A 250 -1.07 -21.10 9.46
C ARG A 250 -0.96 -21.71 10.87
N ALA A 251 0.24 -21.73 11.43
CA ALA A 251 0.46 -22.21 12.80
C ALA A 251 -0.26 -21.34 13.85
N ALA A 252 -0.44 -20.03 13.57
CA ALA A 252 -1.22 -19.11 14.40
C ALA A 252 -2.74 -19.17 14.13
N GLY A 253 -3.23 -20.15 13.36
CA GLY A 253 -4.64 -20.33 13.02
C GLY A 253 -5.16 -19.44 11.90
N GLY A 254 -4.26 -18.74 11.20
CA GLY A 254 -4.60 -17.91 10.04
C GLY A 254 -4.62 -18.67 8.72
N THR A 255 -4.86 -17.93 7.63
CA THR A 255 -4.82 -18.46 6.25
C THR A 255 -3.77 -17.71 5.43
N ALA A 256 -3.00 -18.45 4.64
CA ALA A 256 -1.98 -17.87 3.76
C ALA A 256 -2.13 -18.44 2.35
N GLU A 257 -2.32 -17.57 1.36
CA GLU A 257 -2.23 -17.89 -0.05
C GLU A 257 -0.84 -17.46 -0.54
N GLU A 258 -0.09 -18.38 -1.16
CA GLU A 258 1.30 -18.17 -1.57
C GLU A 258 1.43 -18.23 -3.07
N HIS A 259 2.13 -17.24 -3.64
CA HIS A 259 2.46 -17.14 -5.05
C HIS A 259 3.98 -16.99 -5.21
N GLU A 260 4.63 -18.04 -5.66
CA GLU A 260 6.05 -18.03 -6.00
C GLU A 260 6.23 -17.92 -7.50
N TYR A 261 7.11 -17.03 -7.92
CA TYR A 261 7.43 -16.83 -9.34
C TYR A 261 8.87 -17.26 -9.61
N PRO A 262 9.13 -18.05 -10.66
CA PRO A 262 10.49 -18.51 -10.96
C PRO A 262 11.50 -17.37 -11.08
N THR A 263 11.07 -16.26 -11.71
CA THR A 263 11.89 -15.07 -11.96
C THR A 263 11.15 -13.79 -11.65
N GLY A 264 11.89 -12.73 -11.27
CA GLY A 264 11.36 -11.41 -10.94
C GLY A 264 12.38 -10.58 -10.14
N GLY A 265 13.34 -11.25 -9.50
CA GLY A 265 14.31 -10.59 -8.63
C GLY A 265 13.66 -9.92 -7.42
N HIS A 266 14.33 -8.93 -6.85
CA HIS A 266 13.81 -8.16 -5.72
C HIS A 266 13.17 -6.85 -6.17
N GLY A 267 12.01 -6.50 -5.61
CA GLY A 267 11.39 -5.20 -5.83
C GLY A 267 10.68 -5.07 -7.17
N PHE A 268 10.13 -6.14 -7.71
CA PHE A 268 9.45 -6.11 -9.01
C PHE A 268 8.15 -5.30 -9.02
N ALA A 269 7.43 -5.17 -7.89
CA ALA A 269 6.20 -4.38 -7.78
C ALA A 269 5.30 -4.50 -9.04
N LEU A 270 4.97 -3.40 -9.73
CA LEU A 270 4.24 -3.40 -11.01
C LEU A 270 5.17 -3.27 -12.22
N THR A 271 6.49 -3.35 -12.03
CA THR A 271 7.48 -3.09 -13.09
C THR A 271 7.99 -4.35 -13.79
N SER A 272 7.35 -5.50 -13.59
CA SER A 272 7.69 -6.71 -14.34
C SER A 272 7.47 -6.51 -15.84
N PRO A 273 8.41 -6.95 -16.71
CA PRO A 273 8.21 -6.92 -18.14
C PRO A 273 6.94 -7.67 -18.57
N PRO A 274 6.32 -7.29 -19.70
CA PRO A 274 5.18 -8.01 -20.23
C PRO A 274 5.47 -9.50 -20.39
N GLY A 275 4.60 -10.37 -19.89
CA GLY A 275 4.76 -11.82 -19.93
C GLY A 275 5.71 -12.42 -18.89
N ALA A 276 6.37 -11.61 -18.08
CA ALA A 276 7.18 -12.11 -16.98
C ALA A 276 6.30 -12.78 -15.91
N PRO A 277 6.71 -13.96 -15.36
CA PRO A 277 5.92 -14.67 -14.36
C PRO A 277 5.47 -13.83 -13.19
N ALA A 278 6.37 -13.02 -12.64
CA ALA A 278 6.07 -12.14 -11.50
C ALA A 278 5.01 -11.06 -11.82
N GLY A 279 4.79 -10.72 -13.09
CA GLY A 279 3.73 -9.80 -13.51
C GLY A 279 2.29 -10.32 -13.27
N ALA A 280 2.12 -11.57 -12.88
CA ALA A 280 0.80 -12.17 -12.61
C ALA A 280 0.27 -11.84 -11.20
N TRP A 281 1.10 -11.36 -10.27
CA TRP A 281 0.68 -11.13 -8.88
C TRP A 281 -0.49 -10.14 -8.72
N PRO A 282 -0.59 -9.05 -9.51
CA PRO A 282 -1.68 -8.09 -9.32
C PRO A 282 -3.06 -8.72 -9.55
N ALA A 283 -3.19 -9.51 -10.63
CA ALA A 283 -4.45 -10.21 -10.93
C ALA A 283 -4.80 -11.26 -9.87
N ALA A 284 -3.80 -12.01 -9.37
CA ALA A 284 -3.96 -12.97 -8.30
C ALA A 284 -4.39 -12.28 -6.99
N PHE A 285 -3.73 -11.19 -6.62
CA PHE A 285 -4.10 -10.41 -5.43
C PHE A 285 -5.52 -9.86 -5.53
N LEU A 286 -5.92 -9.28 -6.67
CA LEU A 286 -7.28 -8.78 -6.86
C LEU A 286 -8.33 -9.87 -6.74
N LYS A 287 -8.06 -11.05 -7.31
CA LYS A 287 -8.94 -12.21 -7.18
C LYS A 287 -9.11 -12.60 -5.71
N TRP A 288 -8.01 -12.69 -4.98
CA TRP A 288 -8.00 -13.05 -3.58
C TRP A 288 -8.69 -12.02 -2.69
N VAL A 289 -8.34 -10.75 -2.80
CA VAL A 289 -8.87 -9.70 -1.91
C VAL A 289 -10.37 -9.44 -2.13
N ARG A 290 -10.86 -9.69 -3.36
CA ARG A 290 -12.29 -9.59 -3.69
C ARG A 290 -13.12 -10.76 -3.15
N ALA A 291 -12.49 -11.85 -2.77
CA ALA A 291 -13.15 -13.03 -2.19
C ALA A 291 -13.22 -12.98 -0.65
N LEU A 292 -12.58 -11.99 -0.02
CA LEU A 292 -12.60 -11.81 1.43
C LEU A 292 -13.96 -11.33 1.94
#